data_eb596caf72f83ccb7c05f7d33e812bfa
#
_entry.id   eb596caf72f83ccb7c05f7d33e812bfa
#
_cell.length_a   1.000
_cell.length_b   1.000
_cell.length_c   1.000
_cell.angle_alpha   90.00
_cell.angle_beta   90.00
_cell.angle_gamma   90.00
#
_symmetry.space_group_name_H-M   'P 1'
#
loop_
_entity.id
_entity.type
_entity.pdbx_description
1 polymer ?
#
loop_
_entity_poly.entity_id
_entity_poly.type
_entity_poly.pdbx_seq_one_letter_code
_entity_poly.pdbx_strand_id
1 'polypeptide(L)'
;MEVEKMKSLLEYRLLKLNETYHLIYHYESIDLEQVLARRECEFFVKEGVTYKQRSSAIEDDIHVIYVDEYEHAPKEEKESDSEYLTLEVRELNSYRNHPLLTLKSFSNHLEVLSYLGAVYTYFNGQEWERDSAEIDEDRKVYVLYVTETGVKY
;
A
#
# COMPACT_ATOMS: atom_id res chain seq x y z
N MET A 1 -16.72 -24.02 -14.65
CA MET A 1 -16.43 -24.16 -13.21
C MET A 1 -15.79 -22.86 -12.73
N GLU A 2 -16.50 -22.16 -11.87
CA GLU A 2 -15.97 -20.92 -11.30
C GLU A 2 -14.94 -21.26 -10.24
N VAL A 3 -13.76 -20.64 -10.33
CA VAL A 3 -12.77 -20.72 -9.28
C VAL A 3 -13.13 -19.66 -8.24
N GLU A 4 -13.56 -20.10 -7.07
CA GLU A 4 -13.81 -19.17 -5.97
C GLU A 4 -12.50 -18.49 -5.57
N LYS A 5 -12.52 -17.16 -5.48
CA LYS A 5 -11.40 -16.42 -4.92
C LYS A 5 -11.26 -16.78 -3.43
N MET A 6 -10.03 -16.99 -3.01
CA MET A 6 -9.74 -17.21 -1.60
C MET A 6 -10.07 -15.96 -0.80
N LYS A 7 -10.98 -16.11 0.15
CA LYS A 7 -11.31 -15.05 1.10
C LYS A 7 -10.57 -15.28 2.40
N SER A 8 -10.12 -14.22 3.01
CA SER A 8 -9.30 -14.26 4.21
C SER A 8 -9.83 -13.29 5.26
N LEU A 9 -9.34 -13.47 6.48
CA LEU A 9 -9.53 -12.51 7.57
C LEU A 9 -8.26 -11.71 7.71
N LEU A 10 -8.39 -10.39 7.82
CA LEU A 10 -7.26 -9.48 8.03
C LEU A 10 -7.57 -8.55 9.18
N GLU A 11 -6.60 -8.39 10.07
CA GLU A 11 -6.65 -7.41 11.16
C GLU A 11 -5.44 -6.49 11.10
N TYR A 12 -5.70 -5.20 11.26
CA TYR A 12 -4.65 -4.23 11.58
C TYR A 12 -4.65 -4.01 13.09
N ARG A 13 -3.50 -4.17 13.71
CA ARG A 13 -3.33 -3.98 15.15
C ARG A 13 -2.30 -2.90 15.43
N LEU A 14 -2.68 -1.94 16.27
CA LEU A 14 -1.83 -0.81 16.64
C LEU A 14 -0.98 -1.16 17.86
N LEU A 15 0.34 -0.95 17.75
CA LEU A 15 1.27 -1.10 18.85
C LEU A 15 1.14 0.09 19.81
N LYS A 16 0.96 -0.20 21.09
CA LYS A 16 0.90 0.79 22.15
C LYS A 16 2.22 0.86 22.93
N LEU A 17 2.41 1.94 23.68
CA LEU A 17 3.63 2.22 24.44
C LEU A 17 4.04 1.13 25.44
N ASN A 18 3.10 0.33 25.92
CA ASN A 18 3.35 -0.76 26.86
C ASN A 18 3.57 -2.12 26.18
N GLU A 19 3.95 -2.12 24.90
CA GLU A 19 4.17 -3.31 24.07
C GLU A 19 2.93 -4.18 23.87
N THR A 20 1.75 -3.63 24.14
CA THR A 20 0.48 -4.30 23.82
C THR A 20 -0.05 -3.81 22.49
N TYR A 21 -0.83 -4.66 21.83
CA TYR A 21 -1.48 -4.32 20.58
C TYR A 21 -2.98 -4.25 20.78
N HIS A 22 -3.65 -3.33 20.06
CA HIS A 22 -5.10 -3.39 20.01
C HIS A 22 -5.59 -3.31 18.57
N LEU A 23 -6.69 -3.99 18.32
CA LEU A 23 -7.34 -4.04 17.02
C LEU A 23 -7.86 -2.65 16.64
N ILE A 24 -7.49 -2.17 15.45
CA ILE A 24 -7.99 -0.91 14.91
C ILE A 24 -8.89 -1.12 13.69
N TYR A 25 -8.56 -2.08 12.84
CA TYR A 25 -9.37 -2.40 11.65
C TYR A 25 -9.46 -3.89 11.45
N HIS A 26 -10.62 -4.36 11.01
CA HIS A 26 -10.92 -5.77 10.80
C HIS A 26 -11.65 -5.96 9.48
N TYR A 27 -11.16 -6.91 8.68
CA TYR A 27 -11.75 -7.26 7.39
C TYR A 27 -12.12 -8.74 7.41
N GLU A 28 -13.41 -9.06 7.35
CA GLU A 28 -13.90 -10.44 7.49
C GLU A 28 -13.81 -11.24 6.19
N SER A 29 -13.84 -10.56 5.05
CA SER A 29 -13.85 -11.24 3.76
C SER A 29 -13.07 -10.41 2.76
N ILE A 30 -11.74 -10.58 2.78
CA ILE A 30 -10.82 -9.87 1.91
C ILE A 30 -10.11 -10.87 1.00
N ASP A 31 -9.87 -10.50 -0.26
CA ASP A 31 -9.12 -11.34 -1.18
C ASP A 31 -7.68 -11.52 -0.69
N LEU A 32 -7.16 -12.74 -0.78
CA LEU A 32 -5.77 -13.02 -0.37
C LEU A 32 -4.78 -12.13 -1.13
N GLU A 33 -5.02 -11.89 -2.40
CA GLU A 33 -4.19 -10.99 -3.22
C GLU A 33 -4.09 -9.60 -2.61
N GLN A 34 -5.20 -9.09 -2.07
CA GLN A 34 -5.23 -7.79 -1.40
C GLN A 34 -4.45 -7.81 -0.09
N VAL A 35 -4.54 -8.90 0.68
CA VAL A 35 -3.74 -9.06 1.90
C VAL A 35 -2.25 -9.00 1.57
N LEU A 36 -1.84 -9.72 0.51
CA LEU A 36 -0.44 -9.77 0.09
C LEU A 36 0.06 -8.40 -0.38
N ALA A 37 -0.75 -7.67 -1.13
CA ALA A 37 -0.42 -6.32 -1.57
C ALA A 37 -0.27 -5.37 -0.38
N ARG A 38 -1.15 -5.46 0.62
CA ARG A 38 -1.07 -4.65 1.83
C ARG A 38 0.17 -4.94 2.66
N ARG A 39 0.58 -6.20 2.75
CA ARG A 39 1.81 -6.59 3.47
C ARG A 39 3.07 -6.04 2.78
N GLU A 40 3.01 -5.80 1.48
CA GLU A 40 4.12 -5.22 0.72
C GLU A 40 4.21 -3.71 0.89
N CYS A 41 3.19 -3.07 1.47
CA CYS A 41 3.16 -1.62 1.68
C CYS A 41 3.69 -1.27 3.07
N GLU A 42 4.72 -0.44 3.14
CA GLU A 42 5.26 0.08 4.40
C GLU A 42 4.26 0.98 5.11
N PHE A 43 3.35 1.60 4.36
CA PHE A 43 2.39 2.57 4.90
C PHE A 43 0.95 2.21 4.55
N PHE A 44 0.07 2.57 5.47
CA PHE A 44 -1.36 2.38 5.36
C PHE A 44 -2.06 3.67 5.82
N VAL A 45 -2.89 4.25 4.95
CA VAL A 45 -3.63 5.49 5.26
C VAL A 45 -5.10 5.18 5.35
N LYS A 46 -5.71 5.55 6.47
CA LYS A 46 -7.15 5.43 6.67
C LYS A 46 -7.64 6.44 7.71
N GLU A 47 -8.78 7.03 7.42
CA GLU A 47 -9.42 8.02 8.32
C GLU A 47 -8.47 9.16 8.73
N GLY A 48 -7.66 9.60 7.76
CA GLY A 48 -6.74 10.74 7.96
C GLY A 48 -5.49 10.44 8.75
N VAL A 49 -5.19 9.16 9.01
CA VAL A 49 -3.97 8.76 9.73
C VAL A 49 -3.13 7.86 8.85
N THR A 50 -1.83 8.12 8.81
CA THR A 50 -0.85 7.25 8.18
C THR A 50 -0.23 6.34 9.24
N TYR A 51 -0.34 5.04 9.02
CA TYR A 51 0.26 4.02 9.87
C TYR A 51 1.46 3.40 9.15
N LYS A 52 2.50 3.09 9.91
CA LYS A 52 3.67 2.40 9.37
C LYS A 52 3.66 0.94 9.82
N GLN A 53 3.84 0.03 8.86
CA GLN A 53 3.92 -1.40 9.16
C GLN A 53 5.19 -1.72 9.94
N ARG A 54 5.02 -2.43 11.04
CA ARG A 54 6.13 -2.88 11.87
C ARG A 54 6.45 -4.35 11.64
N SER A 55 5.42 -5.17 11.51
CA SER A 55 5.55 -6.59 11.24
C SER A 55 4.22 -7.17 10.78
N SER A 56 4.23 -8.43 10.42
CA SER A 56 3.02 -9.15 10.06
C SER A 56 3.11 -10.58 10.57
N ALA A 57 1.95 -11.22 10.72
CA ALA A 57 1.86 -12.60 11.19
C ALA A 57 0.60 -13.28 10.64
N ILE A 58 0.58 -14.59 10.74
CA ILE A 58 -0.64 -15.36 10.55
C ILE A 58 -0.91 -16.06 11.90
N GLU A 59 -2.01 -15.68 12.54
CA GLU A 59 -2.38 -16.20 13.85
C GLU A 59 -3.72 -16.91 13.75
N ASP A 60 -3.74 -18.23 13.91
CA ASP A 60 -4.96 -19.03 13.81
C ASP A 60 -5.78 -18.71 12.54
N ASP A 61 -5.12 -18.72 11.40
CA ASP A 61 -5.70 -18.41 10.08
C ASP A 61 -6.11 -16.95 9.88
N ILE A 62 -5.84 -16.08 10.84
CA ILE A 62 -6.06 -14.64 10.70
C ILE A 62 -4.75 -13.98 10.27
N HIS A 63 -4.79 -13.26 9.15
CA HIS A 63 -3.66 -12.42 8.75
C HIS A 63 -3.65 -11.17 9.60
N VAL A 64 -2.48 -10.83 10.15
CA VAL A 64 -2.33 -9.67 11.03
C VAL A 64 -1.23 -8.78 10.50
N ILE A 65 -1.50 -7.49 10.44
CA ILE A 65 -0.49 -6.47 10.15
C ILE A 65 -0.39 -5.57 11.39
N TYR A 66 0.80 -5.54 11.98
CA TYR A 66 1.11 -4.71 13.14
C TYR A 66 1.65 -3.37 12.68
N VAL A 67 1.09 -2.29 13.19
CA VAL A 67 1.42 -0.94 12.75
C VAL A 67 1.68 -0.01 13.94
N ASP A 68 2.43 1.08 13.64
CA ASP A 68 2.54 2.25 14.50
C ASP A 68 1.81 3.40 13.83
N GLU A 69 1.27 4.31 14.62
CA GLU A 69 0.82 5.59 14.11
C GLU A 69 2.06 6.40 13.70
N TYR A 70 2.08 6.87 12.46
CA TYR A 70 3.24 7.54 11.86
C TYR A 70 3.04 9.05 11.75
N GLU A 71 1.94 9.47 11.09
CA GLU A 71 1.61 10.88 10.93
C GLU A 71 0.12 11.05 10.59
N HIS A 72 -0.38 12.27 10.73
CA HIS A 72 -1.70 12.60 10.23
C HIS A 72 -1.61 12.92 8.74
N ALA A 73 -2.40 12.21 7.95
CA ALA A 73 -2.47 12.46 6.52
C ALA A 73 -3.45 13.61 6.26
N PRO A 74 -3.11 14.55 5.37
CA PRO A 74 -4.09 15.56 4.96
C PRO A 74 -5.27 14.84 4.28
N LYS A 75 -6.50 15.24 4.62
CA LYS A 75 -7.68 14.75 3.93
C LYS A 75 -7.68 15.31 2.51
N GLU A 76 -7.26 14.50 1.56
CA GLU A 76 -7.46 14.83 0.16
C GLU A 76 -8.84 14.34 -0.25
N GLU A 77 -9.65 15.25 -0.80
CA GLU A 77 -11.04 14.99 -1.12
C GLU A 77 -11.26 14.21 -2.41
N LYS A 78 -10.19 13.85 -3.12
CA LYS A 78 -10.33 13.13 -4.39
C LYS A 78 -10.28 11.63 -4.20
N GLU A 79 -11.46 11.01 -4.11
CA GLU A 79 -11.58 9.59 -4.34
C GLU A 79 -11.29 9.31 -5.83
N SER A 80 -10.67 8.16 -6.08
CA SER A 80 -10.57 7.67 -7.44
C SER A 80 -11.96 7.18 -7.89
N ASP A 81 -12.50 7.78 -8.96
CA ASP A 81 -13.76 7.35 -9.56
C ASP A 81 -13.59 6.12 -10.46
N SER A 82 -12.39 5.57 -10.52
CA SER A 82 -12.09 4.45 -11.38
C SER A 82 -12.67 3.14 -10.82
N GLU A 83 -13.30 2.35 -11.67
CA GLU A 83 -13.67 0.97 -11.36
C GLU A 83 -12.44 0.06 -11.26
N TYR A 84 -11.29 0.58 -11.66
CA TYR A 84 -10.02 -0.14 -11.67
C TYR A 84 -9.16 0.27 -10.49
N LEU A 85 -8.27 -0.64 -10.10
CA LEU A 85 -7.26 -0.33 -9.10
C LEU A 85 -6.25 0.63 -9.69
N THR A 86 -5.97 1.70 -8.99
CA THR A 86 -5.04 2.74 -9.43
C THR A 86 -3.76 2.69 -8.62
N LEU A 87 -2.64 2.72 -9.32
CA LEU A 87 -1.31 2.87 -8.73
C LEU A 87 -0.74 4.21 -9.15
N GLU A 88 -0.44 5.06 -8.18
CA GLU A 88 0.32 6.29 -8.40
C GLU A 88 1.79 5.99 -8.17
N VAL A 89 2.64 6.28 -9.15
CA VAL A 89 4.09 6.22 -8.98
C VAL A 89 4.57 7.65 -8.76
N ARG A 90 5.15 7.92 -7.59
CA ARG A 90 5.58 9.25 -7.18
C ARG A 90 7.07 9.27 -6.86
N GLU A 91 7.73 10.35 -7.22
CA GLU A 91 9.10 10.59 -6.77
C GLU A 91 9.09 10.90 -5.28
N LEU A 92 9.94 10.22 -4.51
CA LEU A 92 10.12 10.55 -3.10
C LEU A 92 10.91 11.84 -3.01
N ASN A 93 10.22 12.95 -2.79
CA ASN A 93 10.81 14.28 -2.73
C ASN A 93 9.90 15.22 -1.93
N SER A 94 10.19 15.37 -0.65
CA SER A 94 9.36 16.18 0.26
C SER A 94 9.36 17.67 -0.09
N TYR A 95 10.44 18.17 -0.70
CA TYR A 95 10.53 19.57 -1.10
C TYR A 95 9.61 19.91 -2.27
N ARG A 96 9.26 18.93 -3.09
CA ARG A 96 8.39 19.09 -4.25
C ARG A 96 7.04 18.39 -4.07
N ASN A 97 6.72 18.01 -2.83
CA ASN A 97 5.45 17.40 -2.49
C ASN A 97 5.20 16.08 -3.23
N HIS A 98 6.25 15.27 -3.38
CA HIS A 98 6.22 13.94 -4.02
C HIS A 98 5.50 13.96 -5.38
N PRO A 99 6.13 14.57 -6.41
CA PRO A 99 5.46 14.75 -7.70
C PRO A 99 5.04 13.41 -8.32
N LEU A 100 3.87 13.43 -8.93
CA LEU A 100 3.33 12.27 -9.64
C LEU A 100 4.14 12.06 -10.93
N LEU A 101 4.71 10.87 -11.09
CA LEU A 101 5.48 10.51 -12.28
C LEU A 101 4.63 9.80 -13.31
N THR A 102 3.78 8.88 -12.88
CA THR A 102 2.88 8.15 -13.77
C THR A 102 1.73 7.53 -12.98
N LEU A 103 0.64 7.27 -13.69
CA LEU A 103 -0.52 6.56 -13.18
C LEU A 103 -0.67 5.26 -13.95
N LYS A 104 -0.99 4.19 -13.24
CA LYS A 104 -1.30 2.90 -13.86
C LYS A 104 -2.62 2.37 -13.29
N SER A 105 -3.39 1.72 -14.15
CA SER A 105 -4.64 1.09 -13.77
C SER A 105 -4.54 -0.42 -13.96
N PHE A 106 -5.07 -1.17 -13.02
CA PHE A 106 -5.01 -2.63 -13.01
C PHE A 106 -6.39 -3.23 -12.77
N SER A 107 -6.58 -4.47 -13.17
CA SER A 107 -7.84 -5.18 -12.99
C SER A 107 -7.89 -6.01 -11.70
N ASN A 108 -6.74 -6.27 -11.07
CA ASN A 108 -6.69 -7.05 -9.83
C ASN A 108 -5.49 -6.66 -8.96
N HIS A 109 -5.55 -7.06 -7.69
CA HIS A 109 -4.51 -6.73 -6.72
C HIS A 109 -3.19 -7.46 -6.99
N LEU A 110 -3.22 -8.61 -7.65
CA LEU A 110 -1.99 -9.35 -7.97
C LEU A 110 -1.10 -8.57 -8.93
N GLU A 111 -1.72 -7.90 -9.92
CA GLU A 111 -0.99 -7.04 -10.84
C GLU A 111 -0.33 -5.85 -10.11
N VAL A 112 -1.06 -5.23 -9.18
CA VAL A 112 -0.50 -4.17 -8.34
C VAL A 112 0.66 -4.70 -7.53
N LEU A 113 0.49 -5.86 -6.90
CA LEU A 113 1.54 -6.49 -6.09
C LEU A 113 2.82 -6.69 -6.89
N SER A 114 2.72 -7.04 -8.16
CA SER A 114 3.91 -7.24 -9.03
C SER A 114 4.74 -5.97 -9.16
N TYR A 115 4.10 -4.80 -9.16
CA TYR A 115 4.80 -3.51 -9.18
C TYR A 115 5.34 -3.14 -7.81
N LEU A 116 4.56 -3.38 -6.75
CA LEU A 116 4.96 -3.02 -5.38
C LEU A 116 6.20 -3.77 -4.91
N GLY A 117 6.41 -4.99 -5.40
CA GLY A 117 7.54 -5.82 -4.99
C GLY A 117 8.79 -5.66 -5.86
N ALA A 118 8.73 -4.92 -6.96
CA ALA A 118 9.87 -4.74 -7.85
C ALA A 118 10.85 -3.71 -7.28
N VAL A 119 12.13 -4.08 -7.18
CA VAL A 119 13.18 -3.18 -6.68
C VAL A 119 13.43 -2.03 -7.66
N TYR A 120 13.45 -2.34 -8.95
CA TYR A 120 13.66 -1.34 -10.00
C TYR A 120 12.50 -1.34 -10.99
N THR A 121 12.13 -0.16 -11.42
CA THR A 121 11.10 0.02 -12.45
C THR A 121 11.65 0.99 -13.50
N TYR A 122 11.47 0.61 -14.77
CA TYR A 122 11.94 1.42 -15.90
C TYR A 122 10.74 2.05 -16.59
N PHE A 123 10.72 3.38 -16.67
CA PHE A 123 9.72 4.11 -17.45
C PHE A 123 10.23 5.50 -17.81
N ASN A 124 9.70 6.05 -18.89
CA ASN A 124 10.07 7.38 -19.39
C ASN A 124 11.60 7.54 -19.59
N GLY A 125 12.27 6.47 -20.05
CA GLY A 125 13.70 6.50 -20.35
C GLY A 125 14.62 6.51 -19.15
N GLN A 126 14.11 6.22 -17.95
CA GLN A 126 14.89 6.23 -16.70
C GLN A 126 14.63 5.01 -15.85
N GLU A 127 15.63 4.66 -15.06
CA GLU A 127 15.51 3.64 -14.02
C GLU A 127 15.15 4.32 -12.70
N TRP A 128 14.20 3.72 -12.00
CA TRP A 128 13.74 4.19 -10.69
C TRP A 128 13.87 3.05 -9.68
N GLU A 129 14.37 3.37 -8.50
CA GLU A 129 14.50 2.42 -7.39
C GLU A 129 13.35 2.59 -6.42
N ARG A 130 12.79 1.46 -5.98
CA ARG A 130 11.74 1.43 -4.99
C ARG A 130 12.25 1.95 -3.65
N ASP A 131 11.55 2.90 -3.06
CA ASP A 131 11.77 3.32 -1.68
C ASP A 131 10.74 2.68 -0.76
N SER A 132 9.47 2.91 -1.02
CA SER A 132 8.38 2.45 -0.17
C SER A 132 7.07 2.42 -0.94
N ALA A 133 6.08 1.77 -0.37
CA ALA A 133 4.74 1.71 -0.94
C ALA A 133 3.70 2.02 0.14
N GLU A 134 2.54 2.45 -0.32
CA GLU A 134 1.45 2.86 0.55
C GLU A 134 0.13 2.39 -0.04
N ILE A 135 -0.77 1.93 0.81
CA ILE A 135 -2.16 1.80 0.44
C ILE A 135 -2.94 2.91 1.13
N ASP A 136 -3.60 3.75 0.35
CA ASP A 136 -4.40 4.86 0.83
C ASP A 136 -5.88 4.52 0.64
N GLU A 137 -6.54 4.09 1.71
CA GLU A 137 -7.95 3.73 1.64
C GLU A 137 -8.85 4.95 1.56
N ASP A 138 -8.39 6.10 2.04
CA ASP A 138 -9.19 7.34 1.97
C ASP A 138 -9.36 7.78 0.51
N ARG A 139 -8.30 7.66 -0.29
CA ARG A 139 -8.34 7.99 -1.72
C ARG A 139 -8.58 6.78 -2.62
N LYS A 140 -8.54 5.56 -2.07
CA LYS A 140 -8.69 4.29 -2.79
C LYS A 140 -7.62 4.09 -3.87
N VAL A 141 -6.37 4.37 -3.54
CA VAL A 141 -5.23 4.20 -4.44
C VAL A 141 -4.08 3.52 -3.72
N TYR A 142 -3.22 2.86 -4.49
CA TYR A 142 -1.89 2.48 -4.07
C TYR A 142 -0.90 3.55 -4.50
N VAL A 143 0.15 3.75 -3.72
CA VAL A 143 1.21 4.69 -4.06
C VAL A 143 2.56 3.96 -3.97
N LEU A 144 3.37 4.09 -5.01
CA LEU A 144 4.74 3.60 -5.03
C LEU A 144 5.66 4.82 -5.04
N TYR A 145 6.48 4.95 -4.01
CA TYR A 145 7.48 6.01 -3.93
C TYR A 145 8.81 5.48 -4.44
N VAL A 146 9.43 6.22 -5.36
CA VAL A 146 10.66 5.83 -6.04
C VAL A 146 11.67 6.97 -6.03
N THR A 147 12.95 6.61 -6.22
CA THR A 147 14.05 7.55 -6.33
C THR A 147 14.82 7.29 -7.62
N GLU A 148 15.39 8.35 -8.20
CA GLU A 148 16.24 8.22 -9.38
C GLU A 148 17.51 7.45 -9.05
N THR A 149 17.90 6.52 -9.94
CA THR A 149 19.21 5.85 -9.84
C THR A 149 20.27 6.58 -10.64
N GLY A 150 19.86 7.44 -11.58
CA GLY A 150 20.76 8.10 -12.52
C GLY A 150 20.96 7.33 -13.82
N VAL A 151 20.49 6.10 -13.91
CA VAL A 151 20.59 5.28 -15.13
C VAL A 151 19.51 5.70 -16.11
N LYS A 152 19.90 6.03 -17.32
CA LYS A 152 19.03 6.39 -18.44
C LYS A 152 19.26 5.46 -19.62
N TYR A 153 18.22 5.25 -20.41
CA TYR A 153 18.27 4.39 -21.59
C TYR A 153 17.48 4.95 -22.75
#